data_c91a2981c2b1abb7ab69171b4f088baa
#
_entry.id   c91a2981c2b1abb7ab69171b4f088baa
#
_cell.length_a   1.000
_cell.length_b   1.000
_cell.length_c   1.000
_cell.angle_alpha   90.00
_cell.angle_beta   90.00
_cell.angle_gamma   90.00
#
_symmetry.space_group_name_H-M   'P 1'
#
loop_
_entity.id
_entity.type
_entity.pdbx_description
1 polymer ?
#
loop_
_entity_poly.entity_id
_entity_poly.type
_entity_poly.pdbx_seq_one_letter_code
_entity_poly.pdbx_strand_id
1 'polypeptide(L)'
;MNQDLLRIVENLARDKNIDKESIFSDLEEAMVSAIRKHFGQPESEIEVHIDRVSGQVTAFKDKEQINIKQLGRIPAQTAKQVMIQRIKADERDSIYTEFIQRKGEIVSGSVVRYEGGSLVITLDHRAEGFMPKGEQIAGQTHRPGERIRCLILDVKEVSNQVKIILSRTHPDFIRRLFEQEVPEIAEEIIEIRALAREAGYRTKVAVASLDEKVDPVGACVGVRGSRIKNIVDELGGEKIDIVRWSDSSQIFITNALAPAKVSEIALCFELGRATVVVDEDQLSLAIGKHGQNVRLAARMTGWDIDILTPDEYNQGIERLNACVKSVEGADETLVD
;
A
#
# COMPACT_ATOMS: atom_id res chain seq x y z
N MET A 1 -9.80 39.65 -25.22
CA MET A 1 -8.66 39.28 -24.33
C MET A 1 -9.11 39.07 -22.90
N ASN A 2 -9.91 39.97 -22.30
CA ASN A 2 -10.32 39.82 -20.88
C ASN A 2 -11.29 38.67 -20.65
N GLN A 3 -12.27 38.43 -21.51
CA GLN A 3 -13.20 37.27 -21.39
C GLN A 3 -12.50 35.94 -21.67
N ASP A 4 -11.47 35.91 -22.48
CA ASP A 4 -10.72 34.70 -22.75
C ASP A 4 -9.91 34.26 -21.51
N LEU A 5 -9.38 35.25 -20.73
CA LEU A 5 -8.67 34.97 -19.48
C LEU A 5 -9.57 34.30 -18.45
N LEU A 6 -10.77 34.85 -18.23
CA LEU A 6 -11.74 34.28 -17.30
C LEU A 6 -12.16 32.85 -17.69
N ARG A 7 -12.39 32.62 -18.99
CA ARG A 7 -12.70 31.28 -19.51
C ARG A 7 -11.57 30.29 -19.27
N ILE A 8 -10.31 30.73 -19.47
CA ILE A 8 -9.13 29.89 -19.22
C ILE A 8 -9.05 29.53 -17.74
N VAL A 9 -9.22 30.52 -16.84
CA VAL A 9 -9.21 30.28 -15.39
C VAL A 9 -10.35 29.32 -14.96
N GLU A 10 -11.56 29.51 -15.50
CA GLU A 10 -12.69 28.62 -15.18
C GLU A 10 -12.49 27.20 -15.68
N ASN A 11 -11.95 27.02 -16.87
CA ASN A 11 -11.64 25.70 -17.41
C ASN A 11 -10.54 25.02 -16.60
N LEU A 12 -9.47 25.76 -16.26
CA LEU A 12 -8.38 25.23 -15.45
C LEU A 12 -8.83 24.82 -14.05
N ALA A 13 -9.63 25.69 -13.38
CA ALA A 13 -10.16 25.39 -12.05
C ALA A 13 -10.97 24.10 -12.06
N ARG A 14 -11.83 23.92 -13.08
CA ARG A 14 -12.67 22.73 -13.22
C ARG A 14 -11.91 21.48 -13.64
N ASP A 15 -11.02 21.62 -14.65
CA ASP A 15 -10.31 20.48 -15.23
C ASP A 15 -9.21 19.93 -14.31
N LYS A 16 -8.66 20.79 -13.43
CA LYS A 16 -7.54 20.47 -12.55
C LYS A 16 -7.90 20.43 -11.07
N ASN A 17 -9.16 20.74 -10.71
CA ASN A 17 -9.66 20.82 -9.33
C ASN A 17 -8.82 21.78 -8.45
N ILE A 18 -8.41 22.92 -9.00
CA ILE A 18 -7.66 23.96 -8.30
C ILE A 18 -8.60 25.11 -7.93
N ASP A 19 -8.36 25.76 -6.78
CA ASP A 19 -9.11 26.95 -6.38
C ASP A 19 -8.90 28.11 -7.34
N LYS A 20 -9.99 28.79 -7.74
CA LYS A 20 -9.96 29.92 -8.68
C LYS A 20 -9.10 31.09 -8.18
N GLU A 21 -9.16 31.37 -6.88
CA GLU A 21 -8.42 32.48 -6.30
C GLU A 21 -6.91 32.23 -6.32
N SER A 22 -6.49 30.99 -6.09
CA SER A 22 -5.10 30.57 -6.23
C SER A 22 -4.58 30.82 -7.67
N ILE A 23 -5.36 30.45 -8.69
CA ILE A 23 -4.99 30.68 -10.10
C ILE A 23 -4.84 32.18 -10.41
N PHE A 24 -5.73 33.03 -9.88
CA PHE A 24 -5.63 34.47 -10.07
C PHE A 24 -4.38 35.05 -9.39
N SER A 25 -4.09 34.64 -8.16
CA SER A 25 -2.89 35.03 -7.43
C SER A 25 -1.61 34.66 -8.18
N ASP A 26 -1.54 33.44 -8.70
CA ASP A 26 -0.41 32.95 -9.49
C ASP A 26 -0.22 33.74 -10.80
N LEU A 27 -1.34 34.12 -11.44
CA LEU A 27 -1.33 34.97 -12.63
C LEU A 27 -0.76 36.36 -12.31
N GLU A 28 -1.19 36.98 -11.23
CA GLU A 28 -0.73 38.27 -10.78
C GLU A 28 0.78 38.23 -10.49
N GLU A 29 1.28 37.22 -9.77
CA GLU A 29 2.70 37.02 -9.46
C GLU A 29 3.55 36.75 -10.71
N ALA A 30 3.03 35.93 -11.64
CA ALA A 30 3.68 35.67 -12.92
C ALA A 30 3.85 36.96 -13.75
N MET A 31 2.84 37.81 -13.76
CA MET A 31 2.88 39.09 -14.46
C MET A 31 3.83 40.07 -13.77
N VAL A 32 3.87 40.15 -12.46
CA VAL A 32 4.86 40.90 -11.68
C VAL A 32 6.28 40.50 -12.07
N SER A 33 6.55 39.18 -12.08
CA SER A 33 7.86 38.65 -12.45
C SER A 33 8.27 39.01 -13.90
N ALA A 34 7.33 38.92 -14.83
CA ALA A 34 7.55 39.27 -16.24
C ALA A 34 7.83 40.74 -16.43
N ILE A 35 7.09 41.60 -15.75
CA ILE A 35 7.26 43.06 -15.81
C ILE A 35 8.58 43.48 -15.19
N ARG A 36 8.94 42.92 -14.03
CA ARG A 36 10.21 43.15 -13.35
C ARG A 36 11.40 42.79 -14.23
N LYS A 37 11.35 41.68 -14.94
CA LYS A 37 12.38 41.23 -15.85
C LYS A 37 12.49 42.18 -17.09
N HIS A 38 11.37 42.70 -17.55
CA HIS A 38 11.36 43.63 -18.70
C HIS A 38 12.01 44.99 -18.39
N PHE A 39 11.73 45.54 -17.19
CA PHE A 39 12.31 46.83 -16.79
C PHE A 39 13.77 46.74 -16.33
N GLY A 40 14.27 45.51 -16.07
CA GLY A 40 15.67 45.30 -15.63
C GLY A 40 16.03 45.91 -14.28
N GLN A 41 15.02 46.31 -13.50
CA GLN A 41 15.20 46.97 -12.21
C GLN A 41 14.62 46.03 -11.09
N PRO A 42 15.47 45.29 -10.37
CA PRO A 42 15.01 44.34 -9.35
C PRO A 42 14.37 45.00 -8.12
N GLU A 43 14.67 46.28 -7.87
CA GLU A 43 14.21 47.02 -6.67
C GLU A 43 12.90 47.81 -6.88
N SER A 44 12.32 47.85 -8.10
CA SER A 44 11.05 48.57 -8.31
C SER A 44 9.89 47.80 -7.70
N GLU A 45 9.02 48.52 -6.99
CA GLU A 45 7.76 48.02 -6.44
C GLU A 45 6.73 47.87 -7.57
N ILE A 46 6.47 46.65 -7.99
CA ILE A 46 5.54 46.32 -9.06
C ILE A 46 4.37 45.55 -8.49
N GLU A 47 3.18 46.08 -8.70
CA GLU A 47 1.91 45.44 -8.33
C GLU A 47 1.08 45.17 -9.58
N VAL A 48 0.44 44.02 -9.64
CA VAL A 48 -0.49 43.65 -10.71
C VAL A 48 -1.78 43.18 -10.09
N HIS A 49 -2.90 43.65 -10.61
CA HIS A 49 -4.22 43.29 -10.13
C HIS A 49 -5.08 42.86 -11.32
N ILE A 50 -5.78 41.74 -11.15
CA ILE A 50 -6.71 41.17 -12.13
C ILE A 50 -8.11 41.25 -11.53
N ASP A 51 -9.00 42.01 -12.16
CA ASP A 51 -10.40 42.06 -11.75
C ASP A 51 -11.08 40.72 -12.00
N ARG A 52 -11.64 40.11 -10.93
CA ARG A 52 -12.21 38.75 -10.94
C ARG A 52 -13.47 38.63 -11.78
N VAL A 53 -14.14 39.75 -12.06
CA VAL A 53 -15.41 39.80 -12.79
C VAL A 53 -15.22 40.14 -14.27
N SER A 54 -14.40 41.18 -14.54
CA SER A 54 -14.16 41.66 -15.90
C SER A 54 -12.93 41.02 -16.57
N GLY A 55 -12.02 40.41 -15.78
CA GLY A 55 -10.74 39.92 -16.23
C GLY A 55 -9.79 41.05 -16.68
N GLN A 56 -10.07 42.30 -16.28
CA GLN A 56 -9.21 43.42 -16.61
C GLN A 56 -7.93 43.39 -15.78
N VAL A 57 -6.79 43.50 -16.44
CA VAL A 57 -5.50 43.54 -15.80
C VAL A 57 -5.06 44.96 -15.63
N THR A 58 -4.63 45.37 -14.44
CA THR A 58 -4.01 46.65 -14.12
C THR A 58 -2.65 46.41 -13.50
N ALA A 59 -1.67 47.22 -13.87
CA ALA A 59 -0.32 47.11 -13.31
C ALA A 59 0.17 48.49 -12.86
N PHE A 60 0.86 48.51 -11.75
CA PHE A 60 1.45 49.71 -11.16
C PHE A 60 2.94 49.50 -10.95
N LYS A 61 3.73 50.54 -11.16
CA LYS A 61 5.13 50.62 -10.84
C LYS A 61 5.35 51.84 -9.98
N ASP A 62 5.89 51.69 -8.79
CA ASP A 62 6.13 52.77 -7.83
C ASP A 62 4.87 53.67 -7.62
N LYS A 63 3.68 53.02 -7.60
CA LYS A 63 2.33 53.62 -7.53
C LYS A 63 1.83 54.36 -8.78
N GLU A 64 2.58 54.37 -9.89
CA GLU A 64 2.10 54.87 -11.18
C GLU A 64 1.56 53.74 -12.05
N GLN A 65 0.40 53.98 -12.69
CA GLN A 65 -0.23 52.96 -13.53
C GLN A 65 0.54 52.80 -14.86
N ILE A 66 0.92 51.58 -15.18
CA ILE A 66 1.65 51.22 -16.37
C ILE A 66 0.69 50.77 -17.48
N ASN A 67 0.93 51.22 -18.70
CA ASN A 67 0.20 50.70 -19.86
C ASN A 67 0.79 49.35 -20.29
N ILE A 68 0.12 48.24 -19.95
CA ILE A 68 0.54 46.88 -20.25
C ILE A 68 0.77 46.63 -21.74
N LYS A 69 0.09 47.39 -22.63
CA LYS A 69 0.30 47.28 -24.09
C LYS A 69 1.70 47.71 -24.55
N GLN A 70 2.39 48.52 -23.76
CA GLN A 70 3.76 48.99 -24.06
C GLN A 70 4.85 47.95 -23.75
N LEU A 71 4.52 46.89 -22.96
CA LEU A 71 5.46 45.86 -22.57
C LEU A 71 5.79 44.82 -23.67
N GLY A 72 5.10 44.87 -24.81
CA GLY A 72 5.37 44.02 -25.98
C GLY A 72 5.04 42.54 -25.76
N ARG A 73 5.67 41.64 -26.56
CA ARG A 73 5.39 40.19 -26.51
C ARG A 73 6.19 39.43 -25.45
N ILE A 74 7.37 39.94 -25.06
CA ILE A 74 8.30 39.24 -24.16
C ILE A 74 7.72 39.03 -22.75
N PRO A 75 7.15 40.07 -22.10
CA PRO A 75 6.50 39.88 -20.78
C PRO A 75 5.35 38.91 -20.83
N ALA A 76 4.56 38.91 -21.89
CA ALA A 76 3.43 37.99 -22.05
C ALA A 76 3.87 36.51 -22.17
N GLN A 77 4.97 36.27 -22.89
CA GLN A 77 5.53 34.90 -22.98
C GLN A 77 6.11 34.44 -21.65
N THR A 78 6.84 35.31 -20.95
CA THR A 78 7.42 35.01 -19.63
C THR A 78 6.31 34.78 -18.61
N ALA A 79 5.27 35.62 -18.61
CA ALA A 79 4.10 35.44 -17.76
C ALA A 79 3.41 34.10 -18.02
N LYS A 80 3.20 33.73 -19.29
CA LYS A 80 2.65 32.40 -19.66
C LYS A 80 3.50 31.26 -19.16
N GLN A 81 4.82 31.36 -19.28
CA GLN A 81 5.75 30.33 -18.82
C GLN A 81 5.68 30.15 -17.30
N VAL A 82 5.76 31.25 -16.54
CA VAL A 82 5.69 31.26 -15.07
C VAL A 82 4.32 30.72 -14.60
N MET A 83 3.24 31.17 -15.27
CA MET A 83 1.89 30.68 -15.01
C MET A 83 1.77 29.17 -15.17
N ILE A 84 2.29 28.61 -16.28
CA ILE A 84 2.28 27.15 -16.49
C ILE A 84 3.06 26.42 -15.38
N GLN A 85 4.17 26.99 -14.92
CA GLN A 85 4.96 26.41 -13.84
C GLN A 85 4.21 26.45 -12.50
N ARG A 86 3.53 27.56 -12.19
CA ARG A 86 2.72 27.71 -10.98
C ARG A 86 1.53 26.75 -10.97
N ILE A 87 0.76 26.69 -12.07
CA ILE A 87 -0.36 25.77 -12.21
C ILE A 87 0.09 24.32 -12.01
N LYS A 88 1.25 23.94 -12.57
CA LYS A 88 1.81 22.60 -12.35
C LYS A 88 2.22 22.36 -10.89
N ALA A 89 2.71 23.41 -10.20
CA ALA A 89 3.04 23.30 -8.78
C ALA A 89 1.78 23.11 -7.93
N ASP A 90 0.74 23.91 -8.15
CA ASP A 90 -0.54 23.80 -7.42
C ASP A 90 -1.24 22.46 -7.68
N GLU A 91 -1.24 22.00 -8.95
CA GLU A 91 -1.76 20.66 -9.31
C GLU A 91 -1.00 19.56 -8.58
N ARG A 92 0.32 19.66 -8.52
CA ARG A 92 1.18 18.73 -7.78
C ARG A 92 0.83 18.71 -6.29
N ASP A 93 0.75 19.88 -5.66
CA ASP A 93 0.49 20.00 -4.22
C ASP A 93 -0.92 19.50 -3.87
N SER A 94 -1.90 19.72 -4.76
CA SER A 94 -3.25 19.17 -4.64
C SER A 94 -3.23 17.64 -4.71
N ILE A 95 -2.57 17.06 -5.71
CA ILE A 95 -2.41 15.59 -5.86
C ILE A 95 -1.69 15.01 -4.64
N TYR A 96 -0.61 15.65 -4.20
CA TYR A 96 0.13 15.18 -3.02
C TYR A 96 -0.76 15.14 -1.77
N THR A 97 -1.48 16.24 -1.49
CA THR A 97 -2.36 16.36 -0.32
C THR A 97 -3.49 15.34 -0.37
N GLU A 98 -4.09 15.11 -1.52
CA GLU A 98 -5.15 14.11 -1.71
C GLU A 98 -4.62 12.70 -1.46
N PHE A 99 -3.56 12.31 -2.16
CA PHE A 99 -3.09 10.92 -2.12
C PHE A 99 -2.33 10.55 -0.86
N ILE A 100 -1.70 11.52 -0.16
CA ILE A 100 -1.07 11.24 1.13
C ILE A 100 -2.09 10.84 2.20
N GLN A 101 -3.30 11.43 2.17
CA GLN A 101 -4.39 11.06 3.07
C GLN A 101 -4.96 9.66 2.77
N ARG A 102 -4.87 9.23 1.52
CA ARG A 102 -5.33 7.93 1.04
C ARG A 102 -4.26 6.83 1.13
N LYS A 103 -3.13 7.10 1.76
CA LYS A 103 -2.09 6.09 1.98
C LYS A 103 -2.66 4.88 2.74
N GLY A 104 -2.40 3.68 2.24
CA GLY A 104 -2.96 2.44 2.77
C GLY A 104 -4.36 2.10 2.26
N GLU A 105 -4.95 2.87 1.35
CA GLU A 105 -6.21 2.54 0.69
C GLU A 105 -5.99 1.80 -0.64
N ILE A 106 -7.01 1.06 -1.06
CA ILE A 106 -7.06 0.48 -2.40
C ILE A 106 -7.59 1.53 -3.38
N VAL A 107 -6.84 1.73 -4.45
CA VAL A 107 -7.25 2.53 -5.60
C VAL A 107 -7.35 1.67 -6.86
N SER A 108 -8.24 2.08 -7.75
CA SER A 108 -8.37 1.49 -9.09
C SER A 108 -7.74 2.41 -10.12
N GLY A 109 -6.98 1.86 -11.04
CA GLY A 109 -6.39 2.63 -12.12
C GLY A 109 -6.29 1.84 -13.40
N SER A 110 -5.96 2.52 -14.49
CA SER A 110 -5.75 1.91 -15.80
C SER A 110 -4.25 1.84 -16.11
N VAL A 111 -3.79 0.68 -16.50
CA VAL A 111 -2.41 0.44 -16.93
C VAL A 111 -2.10 1.25 -18.18
N VAL A 112 -1.01 1.99 -18.18
CA VAL A 112 -0.57 2.80 -19.33
C VAL A 112 0.58 2.11 -20.06
N ARG A 113 1.66 1.85 -19.35
CA ARG A 113 2.91 1.31 -19.92
C ARG A 113 3.79 0.68 -18.86
N TYR A 114 4.78 -0.07 -19.31
CA TYR A 114 5.92 -0.45 -18.51
C TYR A 114 7.08 0.53 -18.75
N GLU A 115 7.73 0.99 -17.69
CA GLU A 115 8.85 1.90 -17.75
C GLU A 115 9.94 1.47 -16.76
N GLY A 116 11.10 1.09 -17.26
CA GLY A 116 12.21 0.61 -16.43
C GLY A 116 11.86 -0.58 -15.51
N GLY A 117 10.93 -1.45 -15.93
CA GLY A 117 10.43 -2.57 -15.14
C GLY A 117 9.31 -2.22 -14.15
N SER A 118 9.03 -0.95 -13.95
CA SER A 118 7.87 -0.47 -13.19
C SER A 118 6.64 -0.41 -14.08
N LEU A 119 5.47 -0.66 -13.51
CA LEU A 119 4.18 -0.49 -14.17
C LEU A 119 3.67 0.92 -13.88
N VAL A 120 3.33 1.67 -14.93
CA VAL A 120 2.74 3.01 -14.82
C VAL A 120 1.23 2.87 -14.98
N ILE A 121 0.48 3.45 -14.03
CA ILE A 121 -0.97 3.33 -13.90
C ILE A 121 -1.56 4.73 -13.77
N THR A 122 -2.53 5.04 -14.61
CA THR A 122 -3.30 6.28 -14.45
C THR A 122 -4.39 6.07 -13.41
N LEU A 123 -4.36 6.90 -12.40
CA LEU A 123 -5.34 6.98 -11.32
C LEU A 123 -6.38 8.09 -11.59
N ASP A 124 -7.26 8.34 -10.62
CA ASP A 124 -8.19 9.46 -10.67
C ASP A 124 -7.43 10.80 -10.83
N HIS A 125 -8.12 11.82 -11.34
CA HIS A 125 -7.56 13.15 -11.61
C HIS A 125 -6.29 13.14 -12.51
N ARG A 126 -6.11 12.09 -13.32
CA ARG A 126 -4.94 11.88 -14.20
C ARG A 126 -3.60 11.78 -13.45
N ALA A 127 -3.64 11.50 -12.14
CA ALA A 127 -2.43 11.22 -11.38
C ALA A 127 -1.76 9.93 -11.88
N GLU A 128 -0.44 9.91 -11.94
CA GLU A 128 0.32 8.72 -12.31
C GLU A 128 0.78 7.96 -11.07
N GLY A 129 0.38 6.70 -10.99
CA GLY A 129 0.87 5.75 -10.00
C GLY A 129 1.97 4.87 -10.59
N PHE A 130 2.95 4.54 -9.78
CA PHE A 130 4.10 3.71 -10.15
C PHE A 130 4.12 2.46 -9.28
N MET A 131 4.10 1.28 -9.90
CA MET A 131 4.26 0.00 -9.23
C MET A 131 5.62 -0.58 -9.60
N PRO A 132 6.64 -0.48 -8.72
CA PRO A 132 7.96 -1.07 -8.94
C PRO A 132 7.89 -2.59 -9.14
N LYS A 133 8.90 -3.17 -9.77
CA LYS A 133 8.95 -4.62 -10.04
C LYS A 133 8.78 -5.46 -8.76
N GLY A 134 9.33 -5.04 -7.63
CA GLY A 134 9.19 -5.73 -6.34
C GLY A 134 7.78 -5.68 -5.75
N GLU A 135 6.95 -4.72 -6.19
CA GLU A 135 5.56 -4.54 -5.75
C GLU A 135 4.54 -5.16 -6.72
N GLN A 136 5.01 -5.79 -7.79
CA GLN A 136 4.21 -6.56 -8.73
C GLN A 136 4.19 -8.03 -8.33
N ILE A 137 3.03 -8.68 -8.44
CA ILE A 137 2.93 -10.11 -8.18
C ILE A 137 3.68 -10.85 -9.29
N ALA A 138 4.61 -11.72 -8.90
CA ALA A 138 5.40 -12.49 -9.85
C ALA A 138 4.51 -13.37 -10.75
N GLY A 139 4.77 -13.32 -12.05
CA GLY A 139 3.99 -14.09 -13.04
C GLY A 139 2.72 -13.40 -13.53
N GLN A 140 2.29 -12.30 -12.93
CA GLN A 140 1.20 -11.47 -13.46
C GLN A 140 1.75 -10.50 -14.51
N THR A 141 1.08 -10.42 -15.65
CA THR A 141 1.35 -9.45 -16.72
C THR A 141 0.09 -8.67 -17.00
N HIS A 142 0.21 -7.36 -17.09
CA HIS A 142 -0.92 -6.47 -17.33
C HIS A 142 -0.79 -5.81 -18.70
N ARG A 143 -1.92 -5.66 -19.40
CA ARG A 143 -1.95 -5.02 -20.72
C ARG A 143 -2.28 -3.54 -20.59
N PRO A 144 -1.76 -2.67 -21.48
CA PRO A 144 -2.21 -1.29 -21.56
C PRO A 144 -3.74 -1.22 -21.71
N GLY A 145 -4.37 -0.33 -20.93
CA GLY A 145 -5.82 -0.18 -20.85
C GLY A 145 -6.52 -1.10 -19.84
N GLU A 146 -5.85 -2.09 -19.27
CA GLU A 146 -6.40 -2.97 -18.23
C GLU A 146 -6.62 -2.17 -16.94
N ARG A 147 -7.79 -2.37 -16.30
CA ARG A 147 -8.06 -1.80 -14.97
C ARG A 147 -7.58 -2.77 -13.91
N ILE A 148 -6.80 -2.25 -12.97
CA ILE A 148 -6.28 -3.01 -11.84
C ILE A 148 -6.50 -2.26 -10.54
N ARG A 149 -6.64 -3.01 -9.45
CA ARG A 149 -6.70 -2.49 -8.08
C ARG A 149 -5.32 -2.60 -7.43
N CYS A 150 -4.91 -1.57 -6.72
CA CYS A 150 -3.60 -1.50 -6.07
C CYS A 150 -3.72 -0.80 -4.73
N LEU A 151 -2.84 -1.12 -3.80
CA LEU A 151 -2.67 -0.39 -2.54
C LEU A 151 -1.77 0.82 -2.79
N ILE A 152 -2.14 1.99 -2.26
CA ILE A 152 -1.21 3.12 -2.16
C ILE A 152 -0.22 2.82 -1.04
N LEU A 153 1.00 2.49 -1.43
CA LEU A 153 2.05 2.15 -0.47
C LEU A 153 2.71 3.39 0.11
N ASP A 154 3.00 4.36 -0.74
CA ASP A 154 3.66 5.60 -0.35
C ASP A 154 3.42 6.71 -1.38
N VAL A 155 3.57 7.97 -0.96
CA VAL A 155 3.46 9.15 -1.82
C VAL A 155 4.69 10.00 -1.60
N LYS A 156 5.46 10.27 -2.66
CA LYS A 156 6.74 10.98 -2.61
C LYS A 156 6.77 12.12 -3.61
N GLU A 157 7.37 13.22 -3.19
CA GLU A 157 7.79 14.27 -4.11
C GLU A 157 9.21 13.98 -4.60
N VAL A 158 9.37 13.87 -5.92
CA VAL A 158 10.68 13.66 -6.55
C VAL A 158 10.82 14.60 -7.72
N SER A 159 11.84 15.45 -7.68
CA SER A 159 12.20 16.34 -8.81
C SER A 159 11.00 17.09 -9.39
N ASN A 160 10.19 17.71 -8.53
CA ASN A 160 9.03 18.51 -8.92
C ASN A 160 7.84 17.72 -9.49
N GLN A 161 7.74 16.42 -9.18
CA GLN A 161 6.62 15.54 -9.54
C GLN A 161 6.19 14.73 -8.32
N VAL A 162 4.88 14.44 -8.20
CA VAL A 162 4.36 13.50 -7.21
C VAL A 162 4.45 12.10 -7.78
N LYS A 163 5.11 11.20 -7.05
CA LYS A 163 5.14 9.77 -7.34
C LYS A 163 4.32 9.02 -6.32
N ILE A 164 3.22 8.45 -6.78
CA ILE A 164 2.35 7.58 -5.96
C ILE A 164 2.85 6.16 -6.16
N ILE A 165 3.43 5.58 -5.11
CA ILE A 165 3.95 4.22 -5.14
C ILE A 165 2.82 3.26 -4.84
N LEU A 166 2.60 2.33 -5.75
CA LEU A 166 1.54 1.34 -5.67
C LEU A 166 2.11 -0.05 -5.42
N SER A 167 1.36 -0.88 -4.70
CA SER A 167 1.72 -2.26 -4.40
C SER A 167 0.55 -3.22 -4.57
N ARG A 168 0.85 -4.43 -5.04
CA ARG A 168 -0.03 -5.60 -4.99
C ARG A 168 0.57 -6.74 -4.16
N THR A 169 1.83 -6.59 -3.71
CA THR A 169 2.54 -7.59 -2.88
C THR A 169 2.41 -7.32 -1.39
N HIS A 170 2.15 -6.07 -0.97
CA HIS A 170 2.10 -5.70 0.43
C HIS A 170 0.98 -6.44 1.18
N PRO A 171 1.20 -6.90 2.43
CA PRO A 171 0.19 -7.60 3.23
C PRO A 171 -1.11 -6.81 3.42
N ASP A 172 -1.03 -5.49 3.57
CA ASP A 172 -2.20 -4.64 3.75
C ASP A 172 -3.12 -4.60 2.53
N PHE A 173 -2.62 -4.93 1.33
CA PHE A 173 -3.49 -5.13 0.17
C PHE A 173 -4.53 -6.22 0.43
N ILE A 174 -4.12 -7.34 1.05
CA ILE A 174 -5.03 -8.41 1.45
C ILE A 174 -6.01 -7.92 2.51
N ARG A 175 -5.53 -7.21 3.57
CA ARG A 175 -6.41 -6.68 4.64
C ARG A 175 -7.52 -5.81 4.06
N ARG A 176 -7.17 -4.89 3.18
CA ARG A 176 -8.12 -3.99 2.52
C ARG A 176 -9.09 -4.71 1.58
N LEU A 177 -8.64 -5.78 0.89
CA LEU A 177 -9.54 -6.61 0.10
C LEU A 177 -10.57 -7.33 0.97
N PHE A 178 -10.16 -7.85 2.13
CA PHE A 178 -11.08 -8.45 3.09
C PHE A 178 -12.07 -7.41 3.67
N GLU A 179 -11.62 -6.22 4.00
CA GLU A 179 -12.51 -5.13 4.46
C GLU A 179 -13.58 -4.77 3.43
N GLN A 180 -13.23 -4.80 2.13
CA GLN A 180 -14.19 -4.52 1.05
C GLN A 180 -15.18 -5.66 0.79
N GLU A 181 -14.77 -6.92 0.97
CA GLU A 181 -15.59 -8.09 0.64
C GLU A 181 -16.36 -8.65 1.84
N VAL A 182 -15.92 -8.34 3.08
CA VAL A 182 -16.46 -8.88 4.33
C VAL A 182 -16.98 -7.74 5.20
N PRO A 183 -18.29 -7.46 5.19
CA PRO A 183 -18.88 -6.38 5.97
C PRO A 183 -18.57 -6.47 7.47
N GLU A 184 -18.51 -7.68 8.02
CA GLU A 184 -18.22 -7.91 9.43
C GLU A 184 -16.79 -7.48 9.82
N ILE A 185 -15.87 -7.40 8.86
CA ILE A 185 -14.52 -6.81 9.07
C ILE A 185 -14.59 -5.28 8.98
N ALA A 186 -15.34 -4.75 8.02
CA ALA A 186 -15.52 -3.30 7.88
C ALA A 186 -16.25 -2.69 9.09
N GLU A 187 -17.13 -3.45 9.73
CA GLU A 187 -17.86 -3.08 10.96
C GLU A 187 -17.07 -3.40 12.25
N GLU A 188 -15.82 -3.84 12.14
CA GLU A 188 -14.94 -4.18 13.26
C GLU A 188 -15.46 -5.29 14.18
N ILE A 189 -16.42 -6.12 13.69
CA ILE A 189 -16.91 -7.31 14.42
C ILE A 189 -15.90 -8.45 14.32
N ILE A 190 -15.23 -8.56 13.16
CA ILE A 190 -14.16 -9.53 12.92
C ILE A 190 -12.85 -8.78 12.71
N GLU A 191 -11.80 -9.24 13.36
CA GLU A 191 -10.46 -8.69 13.25
C GLU A 191 -9.51 -9.67 12.55
N ILE A 192 -8.66 -9.13 11.65
CA ILE A 192 -7.52 -9.87 11.11
C ILE A 192 -6.35 -9.70 12.10
N ARG A 193 -6.13 -10.70 12.94
CA ARG A 193 -5.11 -10.72 14.00
C ARG A 193 -3.70 -10.96 13.47
N ALA A 194 -3.55 -11.84 12.48
CA ALA A 194 -2.25 -12.12 11.87
C ALA A 194 -2.41 -12.46 10.39
N LEU A 195 -1.35 -12.21 9.62
CA LEU A 195 -1.31 -12.49 8.20
C LEU A 195 0.12 -12.86 7.80
N ALA A 196 0.25 -13.97 7.06
CA ALA A 196 1.50 -14.36 6.43
C ALA A 196 1.27 -14.62 4.94
N ARG A 197 2.09 -13.97 4.09
CA ARG A 197 1.89 -13.94 2.63
C ARG A 197 3.14 -14.32 1.86
N GLU A 198 2.96 -15.13 0.85
CA GLU A 198 3.87 -15.29 -0.29
C GLU A 198 3.09 -14.86 -1.54
N ALA A 199 3.28 -13.59 -1.92
CA ALA A 199 2.50 -12.94 -2.97
C ALA A 199 2.50 -13.74 -4.30
N GLY A 200 1.32 -13.95 -4.86
CA GLY A 200 1.11 -14.75 -6.07
C GLY A 200 1.04 -16.26 -5.84
N TYR A 201 1.30 -16.74 -4.63
CA TYR A 201 1.28 -18.17 -4.32
C TYR A 201 0.25 -18.52 -3.26
N ARG A 202 0.46 -18.08 -2.04
CA ARG A 202 -0.41 -18.44 -0.91
C ARG A 202 -0.35 -17.41 0.21
N THR A 203 -1.48 -17.19 0.84
CA THR A 203 -1.63 -16.33 2.02
C THR A 203 -2.40 -17.08 3.10
N LYS A 204 -1.95 -16.96 4.34
CA LYS A 204 -2.71 -17.38 5.53
C LYS A 204 -3.17 -16.13 6.27
N VAL A 205 -4.46 -16.11 6.63
CA VAL A 205 -5.10 -14.99 7.32
C VAL A 205 -5.75 -15.52 8.60
N ALA A 206 -5.28 -15.08 9.76
CA ALA A 206 -5.84 -15.43 11.04
C ALA A 206 -6.89 -14.40 11.45
N VAL A 207 -8.10 -14.86 11.69
CA VAL A 207 -9.26 -14.05 12.03
C VAL A 207 -9.84 -14.42 13.40
N ALA A 208 -10.29 -13.40 14.12
CA ALA A 208 -11.01 -13.54 15.39
C ALA A 208 -12.30 -12.73 15.33
N SER A 209 -13.35 -13.19 16.01
CA SER A 209 -14.57 -12.41 16.21
C SER A 209 -14.60 -11.82 17.61
N LEU A 210 -15.05 -10.58 17.71
CA LEU A 210 -15.35 -9.91 18.98
C LEU A 210 -16.74 -10.30 19.50
N ASP A 211 -17.65 -10.80 18.63
CA ASP A 211 -18.95 -11.34 18.98
C ASP A 211 -18.89 -12.88 18.91
N GLU A 212 -19.13 -13.55 20.04
CA GLU A 212 -19.13 -15.01 20.13
C GLU A 212 -20.17 -15.70 19.23
N LYS A 213 -21.21 -14.98 18.80
CA LYS A 213 -22.26 -15.49 17.92
C LYS A 213 -21.86 -15.52 16.46
N VAL A 214 -20.78 -14.82 16.08
CA VAL A 214 -20.31 -14.71 14.71
C VAL A 214 -19.14 -15.66 14.48
N ASP A 215 -19.30 -16.61 13.54
CA ASP A 215 -18.20 -17.45 13.09
C ASP A 215 -17.26 -16.65 12.16
N PRO A 216 -16.03 -16.28 12.60
CA PRO A 216 -15.15 -15.44 11.82
C PRO A 216 -14.66 -16.12 10.54
N VAL A 217 -14.50 -17.43 10.53
CA VAL A 217 -14.05 -18.18 9.35
C VAL A 217 -15.18 -18.26 8.32
N GLY A 218 -16.38 -18.64 8.77
CA GLY A 218 -17.54 -18.73 7.90
C GLY A 218 -17.94 -17.41 7.26
N ALA A 219 -17.87 -16.31 8.00
CA ALA A 219 -18.15 -14.96 7.50
C ALA A 219 -17.15 -14.53 6.40
N CYS A 220 -15.86 -14.79 6.61
CA CYS A 220 -14.82 -14.48 5.63
C CYS A 220 -14.90 -15.34 4.36
N VAL A 221 -15.29 -16.61 4.51
CA VAL A 221 -15.50 -17.52 3.36
C VAL A 221 -16.73 -17.10 2.55
N GLY A 222 -17.79 -16.73 3.24
CA GLY A 222 -19.07 -16.39 2.64
C GLY A 222 -19.85 -17.59 2.10
N VAL A 223 -21.08 -17.33 1.65
CA VAL A 223 -21.97 -18.39 1.14
C VAL A 223 -21.33 -19.09 -0.05
N ARG A 224 -21.13 -20.41 0.07
CA ARG A 224 -20.47 -21.24 -0.96
C ARG A 224 -19.10 -20.74 -1.39
N GLY A 225 -18.39 -20.00 -0.53
CA GLY A 225 -17.07 -19.47 -0.81
C GLY A 225 -17.07 -18.22 -1.70
N SER A 226 -18.19 -17.51 -1.86
CA SER A 226 -18.31 -16.39 -2.78
C SER A 226 -17.36 -15.23 -2.44
N ARG A 227 -17.24 -14.86 -1.16
CA ARG A 227 -16.41 -13.73 -0.72
C ARG A 227 -14.93 -14.04 -0.94
N ILE A 228 -14.47 -15.19 -0.44
CA ILE A 228 -13.06 -15.57 -0.62
C ILE A 228 -12.68 -15.76 -2.09
N LYS A 229 -13.61 -16.24 -2.92
CA LYS A 229 -13.39 -16.40 -4.36
C LYS A 229 -13.13 -15.07 -5.04
N ASN A 230 -13.90 -14.01 -4.72
CA ASN A 230 -13.67 -12.67 -5.28
C ASN A 230 -12.26 -12.16 -4.99
N ILE A 231 -11.77 -12.40 -3.75
CA ILE A 231 -10.42 -11.99 -3.35
C ILE A 231 -9.37 -12.82 -4.11
N VAL A 232 -9.55 -14.14 -4.21
CA VAL A 232 -8.64 -15.03 -4.95
C VAL A 232 -8.58 -14.64 -6.45
N ASP A 233 -9.73 -14.33 -7.05
CA ASP A 233 -9.82 -13.92 -8.45
C ASP A 233 -9.10 -12.57 -8.68
N GLU A 234 -9.27 -11.59 -7.77
CA GLU A 234 -8.53 -10.32 -7.82
C GLU A 234 -7.01 -10.52 -7.75
N LEU A 235 -6.56 -11.48 -6.95
CA LEU A 235 -5.15 -11.80 -6.78
C LEU A 235 -4.58 -12.69 -7.89
N GLY A 236 -5.40 -13.06 -8.89
CA GLY A 236 -4.98 -13.91 -10.01
C GLY A 236 -4.74 -15.37 -9.62
N GLY A 237 -5.48 -15.87 -8.63
CA GLY A 237 -5.43 -17.27 -8.22
C GLY A 237 -4.53 -17.57 -7.03
N GLU A 238 -4.03 -16.54 -6.32
CA GLU A 238 -3.30 -16.71 -5.05
C GLU A 238 -4.20 -17.44 -4.03
N LYS A 239 -3.72 -18.57 -3.49
CA LYS A 239 -4.49 -19.36 -2.52
C LYS A 239 -4.57 -18.64 -1.19
N ILE A 240 -5.77 -18.61 -0.60
CA ILE A 240 -5.99 -17.98 0.69
C ILE A 240 -6.53 -19.02 1.67
N ASP A 241 -5.82 -19.20 2.80
CA ASP A 241 -6.25 -20.02 3.91
C ASP A 241 -6.73 -19.11 5.04
N ILE A 242 -8.00 -19.24 5.42
CA ILE A 242 -8.56 -18.53 6.57
C ILE A 242 -8.41 -19.42 7.79
N VAL A 243 -7.75 -18.88 8.82
CA VAL A 243 -7.39 -19.59 10.05
C VAL A 243 -8.10 -18.93 11.23
N ARG A 244 -8.72 -19.73 12.11
CA ARG A 244 -9.26 -19.21 13.36
C ARG A 244 -8.10 -18.88 14.30
N TRP A 245 -8.01 -17.61 14.70
CA TRP A 245 -7.04 -17.18 15.72
C TRP A 245 -7.41 -17.71 17.10
N SER A 246 -6.42 -17.91 17.96
CA SER A 246 -6.59 -18.32 19.35
C SER A 246 -5.50 -17.71 20.21
N ASP A 247 -5.84 -17.37 21.46
CA ASP A 247 -4.87 -16.93 22.47
C ASP A 247 -3.92 -18.06 22.87
N SER A 248 -4.38 -19.32 22.78
CA SER A 248 -3.54 -20.49 23.01
C SER A 248 -2.62 -20.71 21.81
N SER A 249 -1.31 -20.59 22.04
CA SER A 249 -0.30 -20.85 21.01
C SER A 249 -0.42 -22.25 20.41
N GLN A 250 -0.72 -23.28 21.22
CA GLN A 250 -0.91 -24.65 20.74
C GLN A 250 -2.08 -24.75 19.77
N ILE A 251 -3.23 -24.18 20.13
CA ILE A 251 -4.42 -24.19 19.27
C ILE A 251 -4.17 -23.36 18.02
N PHE A 252 -3.51 -22.20 18.14
CA PHE A 252 -3.24 -21.33 17.01
C PHE A 252 -2.27 -21.96 16.01
N ILE A 253 -1.19 -22.62 16.48
CA ILE A 253 -0.27 -23.36 15.62
C ILE A 253 -1.00 -24.53 14.92
N THR A 254 -1.82 -25.27 15.66
CA THR A 254 -2.63 -26.36 15.07
C THR A 254 -3.52 -25.84 13.94
N ASN A 255 -4.24 -24.75 14.20
CA ASN A 255 -5.10 -24.13 13.19
C ASN A 255 -4.28 -23.59 11.98
N ALA A 256 -3.10 -23.03 12.24
CA ALA A 256 -2.23 -22.49 11.22
C ALA A 256 -1.64 -23.56 10.30
N LEU A 257 -1.45 -24.79 10.78
CA LEU A 257 -0.94 -25.91 9.98
C LEU A 257 -2.01 -26.63 9.15
N ALA A 258 -3.29 -26.27 9.35
CA ALA A 258 -4.35 -26.84 8.51
C ALA A 258 -3.97 -26.77 7.01
N PRO A 259 -4.31 -27.80 6.20
CA PRO A 259 -5.24 -28.92 6.49
C PRO A 259 -4.61 -30.14 7.19
N ALA A 260 -3.32 -30.09 7.58
CA ALA A 260 -2.68 -31.19 8.28
C ALA A 260 -3.30 -31.39 9.68
N LYS A 261 -3.42 -32.63 10.09
CA LYS A 261 -3.84 -32.99 11.44
C LYS A 261 -2.60 -33.12 12.31
N VAL A 262 -2.62 -32.40 13.42
CA VAL A 262 -1.54 -32.40 14.41
C VAL A 262 -1.91 -33.38 15.53
N SER A 263 -0.98 -34.28 15.90
CA SER A 263 -1.15 -35.26 16.93
C SER A 263 -0.75 -34.71 18.29
N GLU A 264 0.40 -34.02 18.39
CA GLU A 264 0.93 -33.43 19.61
C GLU A 264 1.72 -32.15 19.32
N ILE A 265 1.76 -31.23 20.30
CA ILE A 265 2.59 -30.01 20.23
C ILE A 265 3.30 -29.81 21.57
N ALA A 266 4.62 -29.70 21.51
CA ALA A 266 5.45 -29.28 22.62
C ALA A 266 5.99 -27.85 22.36
N LEU A 267 5.78 -26.94 23.32
CA LEU A 267 6.22 -25.54 23.21
C LEU A 267 7.38 -25.26 24.15
N CYS A 268 8.44 -24.68 23.61
CA CYS A 268 9.55 -24.13 24.37
C CYS A 268 9.46 -22.60 24.28
N PHE A 269 8.90 -21.96 25.31
CA PHE A 269 8.69 -20.51 25.35
C PHE A 269 10.00 -19.72 25.39
N GLU A 270 11.03 -20.25 26.03
CA GLU A 270 12.34 -19.61 26.16
C GLU A 270 13.02 -19.44 24.80
N LEU A 271 12.85 -20.41 23.92
CA LEU A 271 13.43 -20.42 22.59
C LEU A 271 12.46 -19.94 21.50
N GLY A 272 11.20 -19.72 21.83
CA GLY A 272 10.16 -19.41 20.83
C GLY A 272 9.95 -20.56 19.83
N ARG A 273 10.15 -21.81 20.26
CA ARG A 273 10.19 -22.99 19.40
C ARG A 273 9.02 -23.93 19.70
N ALA A 274 8.38 -24.40 18.64
CA ALA A 274 7.28 -25.35 18.70
C ALA A 274 7.67 -26.64 17.98
N THR A 275 7.70 -27.74 18.69
CA THR A 275 7.84 -29.09 18.11
C THR A 275 6.45 -29.65 17.88
N VAL A 276 6.12 -29.92 16.64
CA VAL A 276 4.81 -30.40 16.20
C VAL A 276 4.96 -31.82 15.70
N VAL A 277 4.20 -32.74 16.34
CA VAL A 277 4.20 -34.15 15.94
C VAL A 277 3.00 -34.41 15.04
N VAL A 278 3.25 -35.01 13.91
CA VAL A 278 2.23 -35.37 12.91
C VAL A 278 2.45 -36.82 12.45
N ASP A 279 1.37 -37.51 12.14
CA ASP A 279 1.48 -38.85 11.57
C ASP A 279 2.15 -38.83 10.19
N GLU A 280 2.79 -39.91 9.76
CA GLU A 280 3.55 -39.98 8.51
C GLU A 280 2.72 -39.55 7.27
N ASP A 281 1.44 -39.94 7.24
CA ASP A 281 0.51 -39.56 6.16
C ASP A 281 0.19 -38.07 6.14
N GLN A 282 0.34 -37.35 7.26
CA GLN A 282 0.10 -35.91 7.41
C GLN A 282 1.37 -35.07 7.18
N LEU A 283 2.56 -35.66 7.22
CA LEU A 283 3.83 -34.96 7.15
C LEU A 283 3.95 -34.07 5.89
N SER A 284 3.61 -34.64 4.74
CA SER A 284 3.62 -33.89 3.48
C SER A 284 2.64 -32.72 3.45
N LEU A 285 1.49 -32.83 4.12
CA LEU A 285 0.52 -31.75 4.23
C LEU A 285 0.99 -30.67 5.20
N ALA A 286 1.57 -31.07 6.32
CA ALA A 286 2.08 -30.16 7.34
C ALA A 286 3.23 -29.30 6.80
N ILE A 287 4.20 -29.90 6.12
CA ILE A 287 5.30 -29.19 5.47
C ILE A 287 4.80 -28.38 4.28
N GLY A 288 3.95 -28.97 3.46
CA GLY A 288 3.45 -28.38 2.22
C GLY A 288 4.51 -28.36 1.10
N LYS A 289 4.11 -27.98 -0.11
CA LYS A 289 4.99 -27.87 -1.27
C LYS A 289 6.12 -26.88 -0.98
N HIS A 290 7.38 -27.33 -1.11
CA HIS A 290 8.60 -26.52 -0.81
C HIS A 290 8.62 -25.90 0.60
N GLY A 291 8.01 -26.55 1.59
CA GLY A 291 7.95 -26.02 2.96
C GLY A 291 7.03 -24.82 3.14
N GLN A 292 6.16 -24.54 2.18
CA GLN A 292 5.34 -23.33 2.18
C GLN A 292 4.32 -23.29 3.33
N ASN A 293 3.70 -24.44 3.66
CA ASN A 293 2.67 -24.46 4.71
C ASN A 293 3.28 -24.15 6.09
N VAL A 294 4.36 -24.85 6.46
CA VAL A 294 5.05 -24.62 7.73
C VAL A 294 5.67 -23.24 7.81
N ARG A 295 6.29 -22.75 6.73
CA ARG A 295 6.89 -21.41 6.70
C ARG A 295 5.88 -20.29 6.88
N LEU A 296 4.70 -20.38 6.25
CA LEU A 296 3.62 -19.42 6.44
C LEU A 296 3.01 -19.54 7.85
N ALA A 297 2.85 -20.76 8.38
CA ALA A 297 2.38 -20.96 9.73
C ALA A 297 3.36 -20.36 10.75
N ALA A 298 4.66 -20.60 10.62
CA ALA A 298 5.70 -20.02 11.47
C ALA A 298 5.67 -18.47 11.45
N ARG A 299 5.63 -17.87 10.27
CA ARG A 299 5.53 -16.40 10.14
C ARG A 299 4.25 -15.81 10.74
N MET A 300 3.12 -16.52 10.61
CA MET A 300 1.84 -16.04 11.11
C MET A 300 1.73 -16.16 12.64
N THR A 301 2.26 -17.23 13.21
CA THR A 301 2.20 -17.52 14.66
C THR A 301 3.33 -16.88 15.45
N GLY A 302 4.44 -16.53 14.78
CA GLY A 302 5.65 -16.03 15.43
C GLY A 302 6.49 -17.10 16.12
N TRP A 303 6.20 -18.38 15.87
CA TRP A 303 6.93 -19.52 16.41
C TRP A 303 7.85 -20.14 15.37
N ASP A 304 9.03 -20.58 15.79
CA ASP A 304 9.87 -21.48 14.98
C ASP A 304 9.30 -22.90 15.07
N ILE A 305 8.78 -23.43 13.95
CA ILE A 305 8.00 -24.68 13.94
C ILE A 305 8.83 -25.80 13.34
N ASP A 306 9.15 -26.79 14.16
CA ASP A 306 9.74 -28.07 13.74
C ASP A 306 8.64 -29.13 13.63
N ILE A 307 8.56 -29.82 12.50
CA ILE A 307 7.61 -30.90 12.26
C ILE A 307 8.35 -32.22 12.29
N LEU A 308 7.91 -33.12 13.16
CA LEU A 308 8.49 -34.45 13.39
C LEU A 308 7.42 -35.53 13.28
N THR A 309 7.84 -36.74 12.92
CA THR A 309 7.03 -37.95 13.09
C THR A 309 7.09 -38.41 14.54
N PRO A 310 6.14 -39.26 15.00
CA PRO A 310 6.19 -39.84 16.37
C PRO A 310 7.49 -40.59 16.65
N ASP A 311 8.03 -41.30 15.66
CA ASP A 311 9.28 -42.02 15.79
C ASP A 311 10.49 -41.11 15.97
N GLU A 312 10.56 -40.05 15.18
CA GLU A 312 11.64 -39.03 15.28
C GLU A 312 11.56 -38.30 16.63
N TYR A 313 10.37 -37.98 17.09
CA TYR A 313 10.15 -37.33 18.38
C TYR A 313 10.60 -38.21 19.54
N ASN A 314 10.19 -39.49 19.56
CA ASN A 314 10.59 -40.45 20.59
C ASN A 314 12.10 -40.71 20.62
N GLN A 315 12.74 -40.85 19.45
CA GLN A 315 14.20 -40.95 19.33
C GLN A 315 14.93 -39.70 19.85
N GLY A 316 14.35 -38.50 19.63
CA GLY A 316 14.85 -37.25 20.19
C GLY A 316 14.82 -37.22 21.71
N ILE A 317 13.71 -37.65 22.31
CA ILE A 317 13.56 -37.76 23.76
C ILE A 317 14.51 -38.78 24.35
N GLU A 318 14.67 -39.96 23.73
CA GLU A 318 15.61 -40.99 24.21
C GLU A 318 17.08 -40.46 24.20
N ARG A 319 17.49 -39.75 23.16
CA ARG A 319 18.81 -39.11 23.09
C ARG A 319 19.02 -38.07 24.18
N LEU A 320 18.00 -37.21 24.43
CA LEU A 320 18.05 -36.23 25.52
C LEU A 320 18.19 -36.91 26.87
N ASN A 321 17.38 -37.90 27.13
CA ASN A 321 17.43 -38.64 28.38
C ASN A 321 18.78 -39.40 28.59
N ALA A 322 19.37 -39.92 27.52
CA ALA A 322 20.71 -40.51 27.56
C ALA A 322 21.77 -39.46 27.88
N CYS A 323 21.70 -38.23 27.27
CA CYS A 323 22.59 -37.14 27.59
C CYS A 323 22.47 -36.68 29.07
N VAL A 324 21.25 -36.52 29.59
CA VAL A 324 21.04 -36.10 30.97
C VAL A 324 21.60 -37.15 31.94
N LYS A 325 21.36 -38.44 31.72
CA LYS A 325 21.97 -39.51 32.54
C LYS A 325 23.48 -39.53 32.48
N SER A 326 24.08 -39.19 31.35
CA SER A 326 25.54 -39.11 31.23
C SER A 326 26.16 -37.95 31.99
N VAL A 327 25.42 -36.83 32.12
CA VAL A 327 25.84 -35.66 32.89
C VAL A 327 25.66 -35.89 34.39
N GLU A 328 24.56 -36.49 34.83
CA GLU A 328 24.32 -36.88 36.24
C GLU A 328 25.32 -37.95 36.72
N GLY A 329 25.68 -38.91 35.86
CA GLY A 329 26.72 -39.90 36.18
C GLY A 329 28.16 -39.33 36.20
N ALA A 330 28.42 -38.18 35.55
CA ALA A 330 29.71 -37.50 35.62
C ALA A 330 29.89 -36.71 36.91
N ASP A 331 28.82 -36.20 37.54
CA ASP A 331 28.90 -35.51 38.82
C ASP A 331 29.12 -36.46 40.01
N GLU A 332 28.66 -37.69 39.94
CA GLU A 332 28.95 -38.72 40.98
C GLU A 332 30.38 -39.22 40.98
N THR A 333 31.09 -39.12 39.85
CA THR A 333 32.52 -39.52 39.74
C THR A 333 33.54 -38.46 40.13
N LEU A 334 33.10 -37.25 40.47
CA LEU A 334 33.93 -36.11 40.90
C LEU A 334 33.97 -35.93 42.44
N VAL A 335 33.32 -36.85 43.22
CA VAL A 335 33.20 -36.76 44.69
C VAL A 335 34.02 -37.88 45.39
N ASP A 336 34.81 -38.65 44.69
CA ASP A 336 35.79 -39.63 45.28
C ASP A 336 37.20 -39.13 45.24
#